data_86677c1749881ed128b04bd0f743c553
#
_entry.id   86677c1749881ed128b04bd0f743c553
#
_cell.length_a   1.000
_cell.length_b   1.000
_cell.length_c   1.000
_cell.angle_alpha   90.00
_cell.angle_beta   90.00
_cell.angle_gamma   90.00
#
_symmetry.space_group_name_H-M   'P 1'
#
loop_
_entity.id
_entity.type
_entity.pdbx_description
1 polymer ?
#
loop_
_entity_poly.entity_id
_entity_poly.type
_entity_poly.pdbx_seq_one_letter_code
_entity_poly.pdbx_strand_id
1 'polypeptide(L)'
;MKIKRVIGYGLSSPFQNSSYLGYLDNSGLKNIGIIEVHTECGLVGFGETYAGVYCAELMESVVKYLEKYLIGLDVDTRLIHNKIFSIPYVGRNGLLASISSGINIALYDIIGKKENKPVYEILTDTPKDDVQVYASNGSSTYSVEEISDDVESILDLGFDSYKMRIGYQDLPIDLQRVEKAREKLGNKILMIDSIMGTLNPPWTLGICEEVVSYLTDYNPYWWEEPLHPTNIEDMSYLTLHTDIKIASGEALNSKMEFDLYDVYNAVDIIQPDVTNSGGFDECKDICEMRFEEVALHVWGSGCAVLSNLHFAISNPKVKYLEIPMMKLDITDEIMDTKIEIIDGKVKKPDVVGIGVNITEDIKEKYKLVTDSNYRI
;
A
#
# COMPACT_ATOMS: atom_id res chain seq x y z
N MET A 1 19.80 0.99 22.21
CA MET A 1 19.44 2.41 21.90
C MET A 1 18.07 2.67 22.49
N LYS A 2 17.88 3.84 23.12
CA LYS A 2 16.58 4.17 23.74
C LYS A 2 15.84 5.21 22.91
N ILE A 3 14.52 5.08 22.85
CA ILE A 3 13.62 6.04 22.22
C ILE A 3 13.56 7.29 23.12
N LYS A 4 13.85 8.45 22.54
CA LYS A 4 13.81 9.75 23.20
C LYS A 4 12.51 10.50 22.91
N ARG A 5 11.99 10.37 21.68
CA ARG A 5 10.81 11.09 21.21
C ARG A 5 10.19 10.36 20.02
N VAL A 6 8.86 10.44 19.88
CA VAL A 6 8.12 9.99 18.70
C VAL A 6 7.21 11.13 18.24
N ILE A 7 7.32 11.51 16.97
CA ILE A 7 6.56 12.62 16.38
C ILE A 7 5.76 12.07 15.22
N GLY A 8 4.48 12.46 15.12
CA GLY A 8 3.65 12.19 13.95
C GLY A 8 3.11 13.50 13.39
N TYR A 9 3.09 13.60 12.07
CA TYR A 9 2.52 14.76 11.36
C TYR A 9 1.99 14.36 10.00
N GLY A 10 0.99 15.12 9.52
CA GLY A 10 0.50 15.05 8.17
C GLY A 10 1.27 16.01 7.26
N LEU A 11 1.42 15.62 6.00
CA LEU A 11 1.88 16.49 4.90
C LEU A 11 0.87 16.41 3.77
N SER A 12 0.77 17.49 2.97
CA SER A 12 -0.08 17.54 1.77
C SER A 12 0.79 17.77 0.55
N SER A 13 0.77 16.83 -0.39
CA SER A 13 1.54 16.91 -1.62
C SER A 13 0.63 17.12 -2.83
N PRO A 14 0.95 18.06 -3.73
CA PRO A 14 0.35 18.05 -5.05
C PRO A 14 0.62 16.74 -5.77
N PHE A 15 -0.31 16.36 -6.63
CA PHE A 15 -0.13 15.24 -7.56
C PHE A 15 -0.35 15.71 -8.99
N GLN A 16 0.43 15.15 -9.89
CA GLN A 16 0.31 15.38 -11.33
C GLN A 16 -0.79 14.44 -11.85
N ASN A 17 -1.61 14.95 -12.77
CA ASN A 17 -2.69 14.19 -13.41
C ASN A 17 -4.00 14.14 -12.61
N SER A 18 -4.68 15.28 -12.49
CA SER A 18 -5.95 15.43 -11.76
C SER A 18 -7.09 14.57 -12.31
N SER A 19 -7.02 14.11 -13.56
CA SER A 19 -8.01 13.19 -14.13
C SER A 19 -8.02 11.81 -13.46
N TYR A 20 -6.92 11.42 -12.83
CA TYR A 20 -6.81 10.15 -12.12
C TYR A 20 -7.80 10.00 -10.96
N LEU A 21 -8.16 11.11 -10.33
CA LEU A 21 -9.00 11.17 -9.14
C LEU A 21 -10.29 11.97 -9.38
N GLY A 22 -10.91 11.81 -10.53
CA GLY A 22 -12.12 12.57 -10.91
C GLY A 22 -13.29 12.47 -9.95
N TYR A 23 -13.26 11.54 -9.00
CA TYR A 23 -14.20 11.39 -7.89
C TYR A 23 -13.62 11.85 -6.54
N LEU A 24 -12.34 12.19 -6.49
CA LEU A 24 -11.68 12.72 -5.30
C LEU A 24 -11.56 14.23 -5.43
N ASP A 25 -11.50 14.89 -4.31
CA ASP A 25 -11.49 16.33 -4.14
C ASP A 25 -10.77 17.13 -5.26
N ASN A 26 -11.35 18.25 -5.63
CA ASN A 26 -10.77 19.22 -6.58
C ASN A 26 -9.53 19.98 -6.05
N SER A 27 -9.01 19.65 -4.87
CA SER A 27 -7.84 20.32 -4.29
C SER A 27 -6.53 20.01 -5.02
N GLY A 28 -6.45 18.87 -5.72
CA GLY A 28 -5.22 18.41 -6.33
C GLY A 28 -4.12 18.04 -5.32
N LEU A 29 -4.50 17.79 -4.06
CA LEU A 29 -3.60 17.43 -2.96
C LEU A 29 -3.92 16.04 -2.42
N LYS A 30 -2.87 15.25 -2.17
CA LYS A 30 -2.96 14.01 -1.40
C LYS A 30 -2.21 14.14 -0.10
N ASN A 31 -2.85 13.71 1.00
CA ASN A 31 -2.23 13.69 2.31
C ASN A 31 -1.42 12.42 2.52
N ILE A 32 -0.36 12.53 3.32
CA ILE A 32 0.47 11.44 3.81
C ILE A 32 0.73 11.61 5.29
N GLY A 33 0.92 10.51 6.01
CA GLY A 33 1.20 10.51 7.45
C GLY A 33 2.61 10.03 7.72
N ILE A 34 3.46 10.92 8.25
CA ILE A 34 4.85 10.62 8.57
C ILE A 34 5.04 10.45 10.08
N ILE A 35 5.90 9.52 10.42
CA ILE A 35 6.34 9.27 11.79
C ILE A 35 7.85 9.38 11.86
N GLU A 36 8.34 10.14 12.85
CA GLU A 36 9.75 10.20 13.22
C GLU A 36 9.96 9.57 14.58
N VAL A 37 10.93 8.68 14.66
CA VAL A 37 11.42 8.16 15.95
C VAL A 37 12.82 8.68 16.19
N HIS A 38 12.99 9.41 17.28
CA HIS A 38 14.28 9.97 17.70
C HIS A 38 14.88 9.15 18.85
N THR A 39 16.15 8.85 18.77
CA THR A 39 16.90 8.12 19.82
C THR A 39 17.74 9.03 20.70
N GLU A 40 18.13 8.55 21.89
CA GLU A 40 19.05 9.26 22.79
C GLU A 40 20.46 9.46 22.17
N CYS A 41 20.88 8.59 21.25
CA CYS A 41 22.17 8.70 20.55
C CYS A 41 22.13 9.59 19.31
N GLY A 42 20.99 10.24 19.00
CA GLY A 42 20.85 11.21 17.92
C GLY A 42 20.44 10.63 16.57
N LEU A 43 20.25 9.31 16.43
CA LEU A 43 19.67 8.73 15.22
C LEU A 43 18.19 9.06 15.13
N VAL A 44 17.73 9.36 13.91
CA VAL A 44 16.32 9.58 13.57
C VAL A 44 15.91 8.60 12.49
N GLY A 45 14.81 7.91 12.72
CA GLY A 45 14.18 7.06 11.72
C GLY A 45 12.87 7.65 11.22
N PHE A 46 12.57 7.41 9.97
CA PHE A 46 11.33 7.83 9.30
C PHE A 46 10.47 6.62 8.95
N GLY A 47 9.17 6.80 9.02
CA GLY A 47 8.19 5.83 8.56
C GLY A 47 6.92 6.54 8.09
N GLU A 48 6.19 5.90 7.21
CA GLU A 48 4.88 6.37 6.73
C GLU A 48 3.78 5.44 7.22
N THR A 49 2.60 5.99 7.47
CA THR A 49 1.38 5.23 7.74
C THR A 49 0.28 5.59 6.77
N TYR A 50 -0.38 4.57 6.23
CA TYR A 50 -1.52 4.72 5.33
C TYR A 50 -2.68 5.51 5.95
N ALA A 51 -2.83 5.46 7.28
CA ALA A 51 -3.82 6.28 8.00
C ALA A 51 -3.70 7.78 7.69
N GLY A 52 -2.50 8.27 7.37
CA GLY A 52 -2.29 9.67 7.02
C GLY A 52 -2.96 10.10 5.72
N VAL A 53 -3.30 9.18 4.83
CA VAL A 53 -4.03 9.49 3.59
C VAL A 53 -5.43 10.01 3.92
N TYR A 54 -6.09 9.42 4.90
CA TYR A 54 -7.51 9.69 5.22
C TYR A 54 -7.73 10.53 6.47
N CYS A 55 -6.77 10.54 7.40
CA CYS A 55 -6.91 11.22 8.69
C CYS A 55 -5.59 11.87 9.15
N ALA A 56 -4.94 12.57 8.24
CA ALA A 56 -3.66 13.26 8.50
C ALA A 56 -3.73 14.23 9.70
N GLU A 57 -4.88 14.83 9.94
CA GLU A 57 -5.13 15.76 11.04
C GLU A 57 -5.03 15.08 12.42
N LEU A 58 -5.23 13.76 12.49
CA LEU A 58 -5.17 13.00 13.73
C LEU A 58 -3.75 12.56 14.09
N MET A 59 -2.81 12.62 13.14
CA MET A 59 -1.46 12.06 13.30
C MET A 59 -0.75 12.57 14.56
N GLU A 60 -0.69 13.89 14.75
CA GLU A 60 -0.01 14.48 15.91
C GLU A 60 -0.62 13.99 17.23
N SER A 61 -1.94 14.00 17.34
CA SER A 61 -2.65 13.65 18.58
C SER A 61 -2.50 12.18 18.94
N VAL A 62 -2.64 11.28 17.96
CA VAL A 62 -2.54 9.83 18.18
C VAL A 62 -1.12 9.42 18.48
N VAL A 63 -0.14 9.92 17.72
CA VAL A 63 1.28 9.60 17.95
C VAL A 63 1.74 10.14 19.32
N LYS A 64 1.31 11.33 19.71
CA LYS A 64 1.57 11.86 21.07
C LYS A 64 0.94 11.01 22.19
N TYR A 65 -0.20 10.38 21.92
CA TYR A 65 -0.77 9.40 22.84
C TYR A 65 0.10 8.16 22.95
N LEU A 66 0.57 7.60 21.82
CA LEU A 66 1.43 6.42 21.78
C LEU A 66 2.83 6.67 22.37
N GLU A 67 3.40 7.84 22.12
CA GLU A 67 4.72 8.24 22.60
C GLU A 67 4.93 7.95 24.10
N LYS A 68 3.88 8.16 24.93
CA LYS A 68 3.91 7.93 26.38
C LYS A 68 4.24 6.48 26.77
N TYR A 69 3.95 5.53 25.90
CA TYR A 69 4.22 4.12 26.11
C TYR A 69 5.59 3.69 25.57
N LEU A 70 6.23 4.53 24.77
CA LEU A 70 7.42 4.18 23.98
C LEU A 70 8.70 4.86 24.46
N ILE A 71 8.62 6.07 25.05
CA ILE A 71 9.79 6.80 25.58
C ILE A 71 10.54 5.94 26.60
N GLY A 72 11.88 5.90 26.45
CA GLY A 72 12.79 5.18 27.34
C GLY A 72 12.89 3.68 27.05
N LEU A 73 12.04 3.11 26.18
CA LEU A 73 12.20 1.74 25.71
C LEU A 73 13.39 1.63 24.76
N ASP A 74 13.99 0.44 24.70
CA ASP A 74 14.99 0.15 23.68
C ASP A 74 14.35 0.08 22.29
N VAL A 75 15.13 0.40 21.26
CA VAL A 75 14.77 0.20 19.85
C VAL A 75 14.75 -1.31 19.57
N ASP A 76 13.61 -1.92 19.88
CA ASP A 76 13.26 -3.32 19.68
C ASP A 76 11.89 -3.36 19.04
N THR A 77 11.83 -3.78 17.78
CA THR A 77 10.62 -3.69 16.94
C THR A 77 9.50 -4.53 17.51
N ARG A 78 9.77 -5.77 17.91
CA ARG A 78 8.77 -6.70 18.48
C ARG A 78 8.28 -6.24 19.86
N LEU A 79 9.18 -5.73 20.71
CA LEU A 79 8.78 -5.17 22.01
C LEU A 79 7.81 -4.00 21.82
N ILE A 80 8.14 -3.08 20.91
CA ILE A 80 7.34 -1.89 20.64
C ILE A 80 5.98 -2.28 20.03
N HIS A 81 5.99 -3.16 19.04
CA HIS A 81 4.77 -3.71 18.43
C HIS A 81 3.86 -4.30 19.53
N ASN A 82 4.35 -5.25 20.31
CA ASN A 82 3.58 -5.89 21.38
C ASN A 82 3.06 -4.87 22.41
N LYS A 83 3.85 -3.83 22.69
CA LYS A 83 3.44 -2.78 23.62
C LYS A 83 2.24 -1.99 23.12
N ILE A 84 2.21 -1.62 21.83
CA ILE A 84 1.08 -0.91 21.21
C ILE A 84 -0.13 -1.82 21.13
N PHE A 85 0.02 -3.04 20.64
CA PHE A 85 -1.08 -4.01 20.49
C PHE A 85 -1.66 -4.48 21.82
N SER A 86 -0.93 -4.33 22.92
CA SER A 86 -1.44 -4.61 24.27
C SER A 86 -2.28 -3.49 24.89
N ILE A 87 -2.40 -2.32 24.25
CA ILE A 87 -3.26 -1.23 24.72
C ILE A 87 -4.72 -1.72 24.70
N PRO A 88 -5.41 -1.75 25.86
CA PRO A 88 -6.74 -2.33 25.95
C PRO A 88 -7.74 -1.64 25.03
N TYR A 89 -8.55 -2.44 24.33
CA TYR A 89 -9.67 -2.06 23.46
C TYR A 89 -9.31 -1.36 22.13
N VAL A 90 -8.17 -0.70 22.01
CA VAL A 90 -7.86 0.18 20.86
C VAL A 90 -6.55 -0.16 20.13
N GLY A 91 -5.70 -1.01 20.69
CA GLY A 91 -4.35 -1.27 20.13
C GLY A 91 -4.31 -2.34 19.03
N ARG A 92 -5.37 -3.13 18.84
CA ARG A 92 -5.30 -4.39 18.08
C ARG A 92 -5.61 -4.27 16.60
N ASN A 93 -6.36 -3.27 16.19
CA ASN A 93 -6.76 -3.03 14.81
C ASN A 93 -7.13 -1.55 14.60
N GLY A 94 -7.47 -1.18 13.38
CA GLY A 94 -7.89 0.17 13.01
C GLY A 94 -6.76 1.19 13.11
N LEU A 95 -7.12 2.44 13.44
CA LEU A 95 -6.22 3.59 13.36
C LEU A 95 -4.89 3.40 14.13
N LEU A 96 -4.91 2.83 15.33
CA LEU A 96 -3.67 2.63 16.10
C LEU A 96 -2.78 1.54 15.50
N ALA A 97 -3.35 0.49 14.96
CA ALA A 97 -2.60 -0.56 14.27
C ALA A 97 -1.94 -0.01 12.99
N SER A 98 -2.71 0.75 12.19
CA SER A 98 -2.17 1.43 11.00
C SER A 98 -1.03 2.41 11.36
N ILE A 99 -1.20 3.25 12.40
CA ILE A 99 -0.14 4.17 12.84
C ILE A 99 1.07 3.41 13.41
N SER A 100 0.88 2.26 14.03
CA SER A 100 2.00 1.43 14.52
C SER A 100 2.89 0.93 13.39
N SER A 101 2.35 0.80 12.18
CA SER A 101 3.13 0.45 10.98
C SER A 101 4.23 1.45 10.72
N GLY A 102 3.91 2.75 10.71
CA GLY A 102 4.89 3.81 10.52
C GLY A 102 5.94 3.87 11.65
N ILE A 103 5.54 3.57 12.90
CA ILE A 103 6.49 3.46 14.02
C ILE A 103 7.44 2.28 13.76
N ASN A 104 6.92 1.12 13.36
CA ASN A 104 7.74 -0.06 13.06
C ASN A 104 8.73 0.19 11.93
N ILE A 105 8.29 0.83 10.85
CA ILE A 105 9.15 1.23 9.73
C ILE A 105 10.29 2.16 10.22
N ALA A 106 9.97 3.19 11.01
CA ALA A 106 10.95 4.13 11.55
C ALA A 106 11.98 3.44 12.47
N LEU A 107 11.58 2.42 13.23
CA LEU A 107 12.51 1.62 14.05
C LEU A 107 13.47 0.81 13.18
N TYR A 108 12.98 0.18 12.10
CA TYR A 108 13.84 -0.53 11.14
C TYR A 108 14.78 0.41 10.40
N ASP A 109 14.33 1.62 10.07
CA ASP A 109 15.18 2.66 9.49
C ASP A 109 16.35 3.04 10.43
N ILE A 110 16.06 3.21 11.75
CA ILE A 110 17.11 3.43 12.78
C ILE A 110 18.10 2.27 12.84
N ILE A 111 17.59 1.03 12.80
CA ILE A 111 18.47 -0.16 12.87
C ILE A 111 19.36 -0.19 11.62
N GLY A 112 18.80 0.01 10.43
CA GLY A 112 19.55 0.06 9.18
C GLY A 112 20.60 1.18 9.18
N LYS A 113 20.25 2.39 9.62
CA LYS A 113 21.18 3.52 9.77
C LYS A 113 22.31 3.22 10.74
N LYS A 114 22.00 2.57 11.87
CA LYS A 114 23.02 2.17 12.86
C LYS A 114 24.00 1.15 12.30
N GLU A 115 23.50 0.18 11.52
CA GLU A 115 24.32 -0.90 10.95
C GLU A 115 24.93 -0.53 9.60
N ASN A 116 24.58 0.65 9.05
CA ASN A 116 24.96 1.11 7.73
C ASN A 116 24.55 0.11 6.64
N LYS A 117 23.31 -0.37 6.73
CA LYS A 117 22.70 -1.36 5.82
C LYS A 117 21.32 -0.93 5.35
N PRO A 118 20.88 -1.38 4.16
CA PRO A 118 19.49 -1.25 3.76
C PRO A 118 18.58 -2.14 4.63
N VAL A 119 17.31 -1.75 4.79
CA VAL A 119 16.38 -2.50 5.67
C VAL A 119 16.15 -3.93 5.19
N TYR A 120 16.15 -4.22 3.90
CA TYR A 120 16.00 -5.61 3.43
C TYR A 120 17.11 -6.55 3.94
N GLU A 121 18.33 -6.06 4.18
CA GLU A 121 19.43 -6.86 4.78
C GLU A 121 19.29 -7.04 6.30
N ILE A 122 18.47 -6.21 6.97
CA ILE A 122 18.08 -6.41 8.36
C ILE A 122 16.97 -7.47 8.46
N LEU A 123 16.11 -7.54 7.45
CA LEU A 123 14.95 -8.45 7.42
C LEU A 123 15.31 -9.89 7.03
N THR A 124 16.35 -10.09 6.20
CA THR A 124 16.76 -11.41 5.70
C THR A 124 18.23 -11.49 5.32
N ASP A 125 18.81 -12.67 5.47
CA ASP A 125 20.17 -12.99 4.99
C ASP A 125 20.21 -13.36 3.50
N THR A 126 19.05 -13.56 2.86
CA THR A 126 18.91 -14.01 1.46
C THR A 126 17.96 -13.11 0.68
N PRO A 127 18.29 -11.82 0.49
CA PRO A 127 17.43 -10.90 -0.26
C PRO A 127 17.41 -11.27 -1.75
N LYS A 128 16.25 -11.03 -2.40
CA LYS A 128 16.13 -11.09 -3.86
C LYS A 128 16.90 -9.93 -4.49
N ASP A 129 17.34 -10.08 -5.74
CA ASP A 129 17.97 -8.99 -6.48
C ASP A 129 16.98 -8.02 -7.10
N ASP A 130 15.77 -8.50 -7.41
CA ASP A 130 14.66 -7.74 -7.98
C ASP A 130 13.30 -8.30 -7.53
N VAL A 131 12.24 -7.53 -7.80
CA VAL A 131 10.85 -7.94 -7.60
C VAL A 131 10.02 -7.55 -8.81
N GLN A 132 9.06 -8.39 -9.18
CA GLN A 132 8.04 -8.06 -10.18
C GLN A 132 7.17 -6.91 -9.68
N VAL A 133 6.87 -5.95 -10.57
CA VAL A 133 5.99 -4.82 -10.25
C VAL A 133 4.83 -4.73 -11.21
N TYR A 134 3.75 -4.11 -10.78
CA TYR A 134 2.65 -3.74 -11.66
C TYR A 134 2.35 -2.24 -11.55
N ALA A 135 1.98 -1.63 -12.68
CA ALA A 135 1.51 -0.27 -12.71
C ALA A 135 0.06 -0.20 -12.20
N SER A 136 -0.17 0.50 -11.11
CA SER A 136 -1.52 0.78 -10.59
C SER A 136 -1.99 2.12 -11.14
N ASN A 137 -2.81 2.07 -12.20
CA ASN A 137 -3.38 3.23 -12.88
C ASN A 137 -4.82 2.95 -13.32
N GLY A 138 -5.21 3.29 -14.55
CA GLY A 138 -6.53 2.98 -15.10
C GLY A 138 -7.66 3.52 -14.26
N SER A 139 -7.66 4.84 -14.00
CA SER A 139 -8.69 5.47 -13.19
C SER A 139 -10.09 5.01 -13.59
N SER A 140 -10.96 4.77 -12.61
CA SER A 140 -12.37 4.42 -12.82
C SER A 140 -13.15 5.46 -13.62
N THR A 141 -12.62 6.67 -13.80
CA THR A 141 -13.24 7.76 -14.57
C THR A 141 -12.74 7.86 -16.01
N TYR A 142 -11.69 7.12 -16.39
CA TYR A 142 -11.15 7.17 -17.75
C TYR A 142 -12.17 6.64 -18.78
N SER A 143 -12.25 7.30 -19.93
CA SER A 143 -12.92 6.78 -21.12
C SER A 143 -12.18 5.57 -21.70
N VAL A 144 -12.80 4.91 -22.69
CA VAL A 144 -12.16 3.79 -23.41
C VAL A 144 -10.89 4.24 -24.13
N GLU A 145 -10.88 5.46 -24.69
CA GLU A 145 -9.74 6.05 -25.37
C GLU A 145 -8.62 6.38 -24.37
N GLU A 146 -8.94 6.97 -23.21
CA GLU A 146 -7.96 7.28 -22.17
C GLU A 146 -7.32 5.99 -21.60
N ILE A 147 -8.05 4.88 -21.49
CA ILE A 147 -7.47 3.57 -21.13
C ILE A 147 -6.46 3.11 -22.18
N SER A 148 -6.76 3.32 -23.47
CA SER A 148 -5.82 2.98 -24.54
C SER A 148 -4.49 3.72 -24.40
N ASP A 149 -4.57 5.03 -24.21
CA ASP A 149 -3.39 5.90 -24.10
C ASP A 149 -2.61 5.60 -22.80
N ASP A 150 -3.33 5.32 -21.72
CA ASP A 150 -2.77 4.96 -20.42
C ASP A 150 -1.95 3.67 -20.52
N VAL A 151 -2.51 2.62 -21.07
CA VAL A 151 -1.78 1.34 -21.26
C VAL A 151 -0.53 1.54 -22.12
N GLU A 152 -0.61 2.30 -23.22
CA GLU A 152 0.56 2.58 -24.05
C GLU A 152 1.66 3.29 -23.24
N SER A 153 1.31 4.31 -22.46
CA SER A 153 2.25 5.03 -21.63
C SER A 153 2.92 4.14 -20.56
N ILE A 154 2.19 3.22 -19.96
CA ILE A 154 2.69 2.25 -18.98
C ILE A 154 3.68 1.25 -19.62
N LEU A 155 3.37 0.78 -20.81
CA LEU A 155 4.27 -0.10 -21.56
C LEU A 155 5.57 0.59 -21.95
N ASP A 156 5.52 1.87 -22.31
CA ASP A 156 6.69 2.69 -22.66
C ASP A 156 7.60 2.94 -21.42
N LEU A 157 7.03 2.91 -20.21
CA LEU A 157 7.78 2.98 -18.95
C LEU A 157 8.45 1.65 -18.55
N GLY A 158 8.26 0.58 -19.33
CA GLY A 158 8.91 -0.73 -19.09
C GLY A 158 8.11 -1.70 -18.23
N PHE A 159 6.85 -1.42 -17.91
CA PHE A 159 5.99 -2.37 -17.23
C PHE A 159 5.49 -3.47 -18.19
N ASP A 160 5.21 -4.64 -17.62
CA ASP A 160 4.56 -5.77 -18.30
C ASP A 160 3.24 -6.19 -17.61
N SER A 161 2.87 -5.48 -16.56
CA SER A 161 1.70 -5.75 -15.72
C SER A 161 0.96 -4.44 -15.40
N TYR A 162 -0.34 -4.44 -15.60
CA TYR A 162 -1.19 -3.25 -15.47
C TYR A 162 -2.45 -3.56 -14.67
N LYS A 163 -2.73 -2.76 -13.63
CA LYS A 163 -3.96 -2.80 -12.84
C LYS A 163 -4.84 -1.60 -13.18
N MET A 164 -6.09 -1.87 -13.55
CA MET A 164 -7.11 -0.85 -13.81
C MET A 164 -8.31 -1.00 -12.88
N ARG A 165 -9.03 0.09 -12.70
CA ARG A 165 -10.21 0.15 -11.83
C ARG A 165 -11.50 0.10 -12.61
N ILE A 166 -12.49 -0.63 -12.04
CA ILE A 166 -13.88 -0.71 -12.51
C ILE A 166 -14.83 -0.47 -11.33
N GLY A 167 -16.12 -0.33 -11.59
CA GLY A 167 -17.16 -0.27 -10.55
C GLY A 167 -17.79 1.10 -10.32
N TYR A 168 -17.18 2.17 -10.82
CA TYR A 168 -17.72 3.53 -10.72
C TYR A 168 -18.59 3.94 -11.91
N GLN A 169 -18.33 3.40 -13.07
CA GLN A 169 -19.12 3.66 -14.29
C GLN A 169 -20.19 2.58 -14.47
N ASP A 170 -21.09 2.81 -15.41
CA ASP A 170 -22.03 1.78 -15.83
C ASP A 170 -21.25 0.54 -16.34
N LEU A 171 -21.67 -0.65 -15.90
CA LEU A 171 -20.96 -1.90 -16.21
C LEU A 171 -20.64 -2.08 -17.71
N PRO A 172 -21.52 -1.76 -18.68
CA PRO A 172 -21.16 -1.85 -20.10
C PRO A 172 -19.98 -0.97 -20.52
N ILE A 173 -19.79 0.19 -19.88
CA ILE A 173 -18.66 1.08 -20.14
C ILE A 173 -17.39 0.48 -19.53
N ASP A 174 -17.46 -0.02 -18.29
CA ASP A 174 -16.34 -0.69 -17.65
C ASP A 174 -15.86 -1.90 -18.45
N LEU A 175 -16.78 -2.72 -18.98
CA LEU A 175 -16.42 -3.86 -19.83
C LEU A 175 -15.74 -3.45 -21.14
N GLN A 176 -16.17 -2.36 -21.78
CA GLN A 176 -15.48 -1.81 -22.97
C GLN A 176 -14.06 -1.31 -22.62
N ARG A 177 -13.88 -0.73 -21.44
CA ARG A 177 -12.57 -0.31 -20.93
C ARG A 177 -11.66 -1.50 -20.69
N VAL A 178 -12.16 -2.59 -20.08
CA VAL A 178 -11.44 -3.85 -19.87
C VAL A 178 -11.04 -4.48 -21.21
N GLU A 179 -11.96 -4.56 -22.17
CA GLU A 179 -11.70 -5.05 -23.53
C GLU A 179 -10.56 -4.25 -24.18
N LYS A 180 -10.63 -2.91 -24.10
CA LYS A 180 -9.59 -2.02 -24.65
C LYS A 180 -8.24 -2.22 -23.97
N ALA A 181 -8.20 -2.34 -22.66
CA ALA A 181 -6.98 -2.62 -21.92
C ALA A 181 -6.36 -3.96 -22.34
N ARG A 182 -7.17 -5.02 -22.44
CA ARG A 182 -6.70 -6.33 -22.91
C ARG A 182 -6.19 -6.30 -24.34
N GLU A 183 -6.90 -5.60 -25.25
CA GLU A 183 -6.46 -5.41 -26.65
C GLU A 183 -5.04 -4.80 -26.70
N LYS A 184 -4.80 -3.74 -25.93
CA LYS A 184 -3.52 -3.01 -25.91
C LYS A 184 -2.40 -3.78 -25.21
N LEU A 185 -2.70 -4.47 -24.13
CA LEU A 185 -1.74 -5.29 -23.38
C LEU A 185 -1.32 -6.55 -24.15
N GLY A 186 -2.17 -7.05 -25.07
CA GLY A 186 -1.92 -8.33 -25.72
C GLY A 186 -1.83 -9.46 -24.69
N ASN A 187 -0.69 -10.16 -24.63
CA ASN A 187 -0.46 -11.28 -23.70
C ASN A 187 0.15 -10.84 -22.34
N LYS A 188 0.35 -9.56 -22.14
CA LYS A 188 0.86 -9.04 -20.86
C LYS A 188 -0.20 -9.15 -19.76
N ILE A 189 0.19 -8.91 -18.52
CA ILE A 189 -0.64 -9.14 -17.36
C ILE A 189 -1.63 -7.99 -17.16
N LEU A 190 -2.92 -8.34 -17.15
CA LEU A 190 -4.01 -7.45 -16.76
C LEU A 190 -4.50 -7.84 -15.36
N MET A 191 -4.64 -6.86 -14.51
CA MET A 191 -5.21 -6.98 -13.17
C MET A 191 -6.40 -6.02 -13.08
N ILE A 192 -7.46 -6.44 -12.41
CA ILE A 192 -8.70 -5.65 -12.29
C ILE A 192 -8.99 -5.41 -10.82
N ASP A 193 -9.36 -4.18 -10.48
CA ASP A 193 -9.68 -3.73 -9.14
C ASP A 193 -11.06 -3.06 -9.14
N SER A 194 -11.98 -3.58 -8.34
CA SER A 194 -13.32 -3.01 -8.21
C SER A 194 -13.46 -2.03 -7.04
N ILE A 195 -12.43 -1.93 -6.20
CA ILE A 195 -12.35 -1.00 -5.04
C ILE A 195 -13.64 -0.94 -4.20
N MET A 196 -14.31 -2.09 -3.99
CA MET A 196 -15.58 -2.14 -3.25
C MET A 196 -15.45 -1.77 -1.78
N GLY A 197 -14.22 -1.72 -1.25
CA GLY A 197 -13.95 -1.15 0.07
C GLY A 197 -14.26 0.35 0.18
N THR A 198 -14.32 1.05 -0.95
CA THR A 198 -14.53 2.51 -1.02
C THR A 198 -15.92 2.91 -1.50
N LEU A 199 -16.70 1.99 -2.07
CA LEU A 199 -18.03 2.27 -2.63
C LEU A 199 -19.16 2.09 -1.60
N ASN A 200 -20.15 2.97 -1.67
CA ASN A 200 -21.35 2.88 -0.85
C ASN A 200 -22.60 3.21 -1.69
N PRO A 201 -23.48 2.23 -1.96
CA PRO A 201 -23.36 0.83 -1.57
C PRO A 201 -22.30 0.07 -2.40
N PRO A 202 -21.60 -0.92 -1.83
CA PRO A 202 -20.74 -1.82 -2.57
C PRO A 202 -21.56 -2.80 -3.42
N TRP A 203 -20.92 -3.48 -4.35
CA TRP A 203 -21.55 -4.57 -5.09
C TRP A 203 -22.00 -5.71 -4.18
N THR A 204 -23.05 -6.39 -4.62
CA THR A 204 -23.54 -7.63 -4.00
C THR A 204 -22.93 -8.84 -4.71
N LEU A 205 -23.00 -10.04 -4.08
CA LEU A 205 -22.57 -11.28 -4.69
C LEU A 205 -23.22 -11.50 -6.08
N GLY A 206 -24.53 -11.21 -6.21
CA GLY A 206 -25.24 -11.39 -7.48
C GLY A 206 -24.69 -10.49 -8.61
N ILE A 207 -24.23 -9.27 -8.30
CA ILE A 207 -23.54 -8.42 -9.29
C ILE A 207 -22.18 -9.03 -9.64
N CYS A 208 -21.44 -9.54 -8.65
CA CYS A 208 -20.15 -10.17 -8.89
C CYS A 208 -20.26 -11.44 -9.77
N GLU A 209 -21.28 -12.25 -9.57
CA GLU A 209 -21.58 -13.43 -10.41
C GLU A 209 -21.88 -13.03 -11.87
N GLU A 210 -22.53 -11.91 -12.10
CA GLU A 210 -22.72 -11.35 -13.43
C GLU A 210 -21.39 -10.86 -14.04
N VAL A 211 -20.63 -10.03 -13.29
CA VAL A 211 -19.37 -9.43 -13.72
C VAL A 211 -18.33 -10.50 -14.06
N VAL A 212 -18.19 -11.54 -13.23
CA VAL A 212 -17.20 -12.60 -13.45
C VAL A 212 -17.42 -13.32 -14.78
N SER A 213 -18.68 -13.47 -15.22
CA SER A 213 -19.00 -14.12 -16.49
C SER A 213 -18.43 -13.38 -17.71
N TYR A 214 -18.30 -12.06 -17.61
CA TYR A 214 -17.67 -11.23 -18.63
C TYR A 214 -16.15 -11.16 -18.48
N LEU A 215 -15.64 -11.00 -17.25
CA LEU A 215 -14.21 -10.87 -17.00
C LEU A 215 -13.40 -12.10 -17.42
N THR A 216 -13.99 -13.28 -17.36
CA THR A 216 -13.35 -14.55 -17.73
C THR A 216 -12.81 -14.52 -19.17
N ASP A 217 -13.51 -13.87 -20.10
CA ASP A 217 -13.10 -13.76 -21.52
C ASP A 217 -11.82 -12.92 -21.70
N TYR A 218 -11.51 -12.05 -20.76
CA TYR A 218 -10.32 -11.19 -20.78
C TYR A 218 -9.14 -11.75 -20.01
N ASN A 219 -9.30 -12.87 -19.29
CA ASN A 219 -8.26 -13.58 -18.56
C ASN A 219 -7.41 -12.64 -17.66
N PRO A 220 -8.01 -11.90 -16.70
CA PRO A 220 -7.26 -11.10 -15.76
C PRO A 220 -6.47 -12.02 -14.83
N TYR A 221 -5.30 -11.56 -14.37
CA TYR A 221 -4.47 -12.31 -13.46
C TYR A 221 -5.13 -12.42 -12.07
N TRP A 222 -5.78 -11.34 -11.62
CA TRP A 222 -6.67 -11.32 -10.48
C TRP A 222 -7.80 -10.32 -10.65
N TRP A 223 -8.81 -10.48 -9.83
CA TRP A 223 -9.87 -9.52 -9.57
C TRP A 223 -9.82 -9.10 -8.10
N GLU A 224 -9.45 -7.82 -7.85
CA GLU A 224 -9.23 -7.23 -6.54
C GLU A 224 -10.50 -6.58 -6.03
N GLU A 225 -10.76 -6.77 -4.73
CA GLU A 225 -11.90 -6.22 -4.00
C GLU A 225 -13.24 -6.24 -4.77
N PRO A 226 -13.69 -7.39 -5.30
CA PRO A 226 -14.98 -7.49 -5.98
C PRO A 226 -16.17 -7.22 -5.03
N LEU A 227 -15.97 -7.41 -3.73
CA LEU A 227 -16.91 -7.20 -2.64
C LEU A 227 -16.27 -6.35 -1.55
N HIS A 228 -17.09 -5.73 -0.69
CA HIS A 228 -16.55 -5.02 0.47
C HIS A 228 -15.67 -5.94 1.33
N PRO A 229 -14.48 -5.53 1.79
CA PRO A 229 -13.53 -6.39 2.52
C PRO A 229 -14.08 -7.09 3.76
N THR A 230 -15.13 -6.52 4.37
CA THR A 230 -15.80 -7.15 5.54
C THR A 230 -16.80 -8.24 5.16
N ASN A 231 -17.14 -8.40 3.89
CA ASN A 231 -18.08 -9.42 3.42
C ASN A 231 -17.33 -10.73 3.11
N ILE A 232 -16.76 -11.32 4.16
CA ILE A 232 -15.84 -12.47 4.07
C ILE A 232 -16.54 -13.73 3.52
N GLU A 233 -17.79 -13.96 3.88
CA GLU A 233 -18.53 -15.16 3.47
C GLU A 233 -18.83 -15.18 1.97
N ASP A 234 -19.33 -14.07 1.42
CA ASP A 234 -19.55 -13.95 -0.02
C ASP A 234 -18.24 -13.89 -0.82
N MET A 235 -17.18 -13.29 -0.24
CA MET A 235 -15.85 -13.30 -0.83
C MET A 235 -15.33 -14.75 -0.95
N SER A 236 -15.44 -15.53 0.12
CA SER A 236 -15.08 -16.94 0.11
C SER A 236 -15.89 -17.75 -0.91
N TYR A 237 -17.20 -17.48 -0.99
CA TYR A 237 -18.04 -18.11 -2.00
C TYR A 237 -17.53 -17.79 -3.41
N LEU A 238 -17.27 -16.54 -3.71
CA LEU A 238 -16.79 -16.09 -5.03
C LEU A 238 -15.44 -16.74 -5.37
N THR A 239 -14.49 -16.76 -4.44
CA THR A 239 -13.16 -17.40 -4.59
C THR A 239 -13.30 -18.89 -4.97
N LEU A 240 -14.25 -19.60 -4.36
CA LEU A 240 -14.47 -21.02 -4.62
C LEU A 240 -15.21 -21.32 -5.93
N HIS A 241 -15.89 -20.33 -6.54
CA HIS A 241 -16.77 -20.53 -7.68
C HIS A 241 -16.34 -19.77 -8.96
N THR A 242 -15.12 -19.19 -8.96
CA THR A 242 -14.53 -18.58 -10.16
C THR A 242 -13.13 -19.11 -10.42
N ASP A 243 -12.73 -19.13 -11.70
CA ASP A 243 -11.36 -19.45 -12.10
C ASP A 243 -10.44 -18.20 -12.09
N ILE A 244 -11.01 -17.00 -11.90
CA ILE A 244 -10.24 -15.76 -11.72
C ILE A 244 -9.79 -15.70 -10.27
N LYS A 245 -8.49 -15.53 -10.04
CA LYS A 245 -7.99 -15.34 -8.67
C LYS A 245 -8.60 -14.11 -8.02
N ILE A 246 -9.10 -14.26 -6.82
CA ILE A 246 -9.60 -13.15 -6.01
C ILE A 246 -8.48 -12.61 -5.14
N ALA A 247 -8.33 -11.28 -5.12
CA ALA A 247 -7.33 -10.58 -4.34
C ALA A 247 -7.98 -9.55 -3.42
N SER A 248 -7.47 -9.38 -2.21
CA SER A 248 -7.85 -8.31 -1.28
C SER A 248 -6.90 -8.26 -0.08
N GLY A 249 -6.99 -7.20 0.73
CA GLY A 249 -6.25 -7.09 1.98
C GLY A 249 -5.66 -5.71 2.25
N GLU A 250 -5.73 -4.78 1.32
CA GLU A 250 -5.19 -3.41 1.48
C GLU A 250 -5.81 -2.66 2.68
N ALA A 251 -7.09 -2.92 2.96
CA ALA A 251 -7.83 -2.30 4.05
C ALA A 251 -7.53 -2.93 5.43
N LEU A 252 -6.88 -4.10 5.48
CA LEU A 252 -6.65 -4.83 6.73
C LEU A 252 -5.41 -4.30 7.48
N ASN A 253 -5.59 -4.06 8.78
CA ASN A 253 -4.57 -3.42 9.61
C ASN A 253 -3.77 -4.38 10.50
N SER A 254 -4.22 -5.62 10.66
CA SER A 254 -3.61 -6.55 11.60
C SER A 254 -3.70 -7.99 11.14
N LYS A 255 -2.75 -8.80 11.60
CA LYS A 255 -2.76 -10.26 11.37
C LYS A 255 -4.08 -10.90 11.76
N MET A 256 -4.75 -10.39 12.81
CA MET A 256 -6.03 -10.94 13.27
C MET A 256 -7.13 -10.82 12.21
N GLU A 257 -7.11 -9.76 11.38
CA GLU A 257 -8.05 -9.60 10.27
C GLU A 257 -7.69 -10.54 9.10
N PHE A 258 -6.40 -10.71 8.80
CA PHE A 258 -5.92 -11.69 7.82
C PHE A 258 -6.17 -13.14 8.28
N ASP A 259 -6.15 -13.45 9.60
CA ASP A 259 -6.54 -14.76 10.13
C ASP A 259 -7.97 -15.14 9.72
N LEU A 260 -8.89 -14.17 9.63
CA LEU A 260 -10.26 -14.43 9.15
C LEU A 260 -10.27 -14.79 7.67
N TYR A 261 -9.51 -14.06 6.84
CA TYR A 261 -9.37 -14.37 5.42
C TYR A 261 -8.79 -15.79 5.21
N ASP A 262 -7.79 -16.14 6.01
CA ASP A 262 -7.17 -17.48 5.97
C ASP A 262 -8.16 -18.59 6.39
N VAL A 263 -8.90 -18.40 7.48
CA VAL A 263 -9.86 -19.39 8.00
C VAL A 263 -10.99 -19.64 7.01
N TYR A 264 -11.50 -18.60 6.36
CA TYR A 264 -12.61 -18.69 5.41
C TYR A 264 -12.16 -19.01 3.97
N ASN A 265 -10.86 -19.03 3.67
CA ASN A 265 -10.32 -19.02 2.30
C ASN A 265 -10.97 -17.91 1.46
N ALA A 266 -11.00 -16.71 2.01
CA ALA A 266 -11.73 -15.59 1.42
C ALA A 266 -11.11 -15.08 0.11
N VAL A 267 -9.81 -15.28 -0.08
CA VAL A 267 -9.05 -14.82 -1.26
C VAL A 267 -7.94 -15.80 -1.64
N ASP A 268 -7.51 -15.76 -2.90
CA ASP A 268 -6.34 -16.49 -3.41
C ASP A 268 -5.04 -15.72 -3.17
N ILE A 269 -5.10 -14.39 -3.25
CA ILE A 269 -3.95 -13.48 -3.13
C ILE A 269 -4.23 -12.48 -2.01
N ILE A 270 -3.33 -12.38 -1.04
CA ILE A 270 -3.41 -11.33 -0.02
C ILE A 270 -2.57 -10.12 -0.42
N GLN A 271 -3.08 -8.94 -0.04
CA GLN A 271 -2.48 -7.66 -0.41
C GLN A 271 -2.20 -6.76 0.82
N PRO A 272 -1.33 -7.22 1.75
CA PRO A 272 -0.94 -6.38 2.87
C PRO A 272 -0.12 -5.18 2.39
N ASP A 273 -0.23 -4.06 3.11
CA ASP A 273 0.62 -2.89 2.96
C ASP A 273 1.46 -2.70 4.22
N VAL A 274 2.79 -2.66 4.08
CA VAL A 274 3.71 -2.45 5.21
C VAL A 274 3.39 -1.15 5.96
N THR A 275 2.81 -0.15 5.28
CA THR A 275 2.42 1.13 5.92
C THR A 275 1.06 1.07 6.64
N ASN A 276 0.32 -0.03 6.50
CA ASN A 276 -1.01 -0.21 7.08
C ASN A 276 -1.13 -1.44 7.97
N SER A 277 -0.51 -2.55 7.59
CA SER A 277 -0.72 -3.88 8.20
C SER A 277 0.29 -4.19 9.31
N GLY A 278 0.57 -3.24 10.21
CA GLY A 278 1.42 -3.43 11.39
C GLY A 278 2.93 -3.34 11.14
N GLY A 279 3.37 -2.93 9.96
CA GLY A 279 4.78 -2.80 9.59
C GLY A 279 5.43 -4.11 9.16
N PHE A 280 6.75 -4.13 9.08
CA PHE A 280 7.54 -5.28 8.63
C PHE A 280 7.31 -6.54 9.46
N ASP A 281 7.23 -6.38 10.79
CA ASP A 281 7.07 -7.53 11.69
C ASP A 281 5.74 -8.25 11.49
N GLU A 282 4.63 -7.51 11.44
CA GLU A 282 3.30 -8.07 11.27
C GLU A 282 3.12 -8.61 9.86
N CYS A 283 3.57 -7.89 8.82
CA CYS A 283 3.53 -8.36 7.44
C CYS A 283 4.33 -9.67 7.25
N LYS A 284 5.44 -9.83 7.97
CA LYS A 284 6.18 -11.11 7.98
C LYS A 284 5.32 -12.24 8.54
N ASP A 285 4.67 -12.01 9.68
CA ASP A 285 3.80 -13.00 10.32
C ASP A 285 2.55 -13.31 9.44
N ILE A 286 2.02 -12.31 8.72
CA ILE A 286 0.93 -12.48 7.74
C ILE A 286 1.40 -13.37 6.57
N CYS A 287 2.60 -13.15 6.05
CA CYS A 287 3.16 -13.97 4.97
C CYS A 287 3.45 -15.44 5.39
N GLU A 288 3.57 -15.74 6.68
CA GLU A 288 3.72 -17.12 7.18
C GLU A 288 2.41 -17.92 7.14
N MET A 289 1.26 -17.29 6.93
CA MET A 289 -0.05 -17.93 6.78
C MET A 289 -0.13 -18.82 5.53
N ARG A 290 -1.26 -19.50 5.33
CA ARG A 290 -1.44 -20.49 4.25
C ARG A 290 -1.49 -19.93 2.84
N PHE A 291 -1.63 -18.62 2.67
CA PHE A 291 -1.69 -18.01 1.35
C PHE A 291 -0.46 -18.32 0.50
N GLU A 292 -0.70 -18.71 -0.74
CA GLU A 292 0.37 -19.10 -1.65
C GLU A 292 1.06 -17.89 -2.32
N GLU A 293 0.30 -16.83 -2.56
CA GLU A 293 0.77 -15.62 -3.23
C GLU A 293 0.49 -14.37 -2.41
N VAL A 294 1.45 -13.47 -2.41
CA VAL A 294 1.36 -12.14 -1.81
C VAL A 294 1.67 -11.10 -2.88
N ALA A 295 0.79 -10.12 -3.02
CA ALA A 295 1.02 -8.92 -3.81
C ALA A 295 0.92 -7.72 -2.87
N LEU A 296 1.96 -6.91 -2.74
CA LEU A 296 1.91 -5.79 -1.80
C LEU A 296 1.15 -4.62 -2.40
N HIS A 297 0.18 -4.11 -1.64
CA HIS A 297 -0.46 -2.83 -1.89
C HIS A 297 0.47 -1.67 -1.55
N VAL A 298 0.41 -0.59 -2.32
CA VAL A 298 1.13 0.66 -2.04
C VAL A 298 0.27 1.86 -2.45
N TRP A 299 -0.08 2.71 -1.48
CA TRP A 299 -0.84 3.93 -1.76
C TRP A 299 -0.35 5.12 -0.92
N GLY A 300 0.91 5.51 -1.10
CA GLY A 300 1.54 6.57 -0.32
C GLY A 300 2.61 7.34 -1.10
N SER A 301 3.56 7.91 -0.37
CA SER A 301 4.71 8.63 -0.93
C SER A 301 5.88 7.67 -1.23
N GLY A 302 7.04 8.25 -1.55
CA GLY A 302 8.28 7.49 -1.72
C GLY A 302 8.68 6.67 -0.49
N CYS A 303 8.27 7.09 0.71
CA CYS A 303 8.49 6.31 1.92
C CYS A 303 7.68 5.01 1.92
N ALA A 304 6.41 5.06 1.50
CA ALA A 304 5.58 3.87 1.36
C ALA A 304 6.12 2.93 0.27
N VAL A 305 6.50 3.48 -0.90
CA VAL A 305 7.08 2.68 -1.99
C VAL A 305 8.34 1.96 -1.54
N LEU A 306 9.29 2.67 -0.92
CA LEU A 306 10.54 2.06 -0.46
C LEU A 306 10.33 1.07 0.67
N SER A 307 9.44 1.35 1.64
CA SER A 307 9.14 0.41 2.71
C SER A 307 8.60 -0.92 2.16
N ASN A 308 7.62 -0.87 1.27
CA ASN A 308 7.08 -2.06 0.64
C ASN A 308 8.11 -2.75 -0.29
N LEU A 309 8.97 -1.99 -0.98
CA LEU A 309 10.06 -2.56 -1.78
C LEU A 309 11.07 -3.33 -0.91
N HIS A 310 11.50 -2.78 0.22
CA HIS A 310 12.39 -3.49 1.16
C HIS A 310 11.77 -4.81 1.62
N PHE A 311 10.47 -4.79 1.95
CA PHE A 311 9.77 -6.00 2.34
C PHE A 311 9.66 -7.00 1.18
N ALA A 312 9.29 -6.53 -0.01
CA ALA A 312 9.19 -7.38 -1.20
C ALA A 312 10.51 -8.07 -1.55
N ILE A 313 11.62 -7.36 -1.44
CA ILE A 313 12.99 -7.91 -1.66
C ILE A 313 13.35 -8.94 -0.59
N SER A 314 12.92 -8.74 0.66
CA SER A 314 13.26 -9.62 1.78
C SER A 314 12.40 -10.87 1.89
N ASN A 315 11.22 -10.91 1.29
CA ASN A 315 10.27 -12.00 1.48
C ASN A 315 10.01 -12.80 0.19
N PRO A 316 10.31 -14.11 0.14
CA PRO A 316 10.18 -14.94 -1.07
C PRO A 316 8.72 -15.14 -1.52
N LYS A 317 7.72 -15.04 -0.62
CA LYS A 317 6.29 -15.18 -0.99
C LYS A 317 5.73 -13.96 -1.73
N VAL A 318 6.35 -12.79 -1.58
CA VAL A 318 5.91 -11.59 -2.31
C VAL A 318 6.25 -11.76 -3.78
N LYS A 319 5.22 -11.86 -4.61
CA LYS A 319 5.33 -12.04 -6.04
C LYS A 319 5.30 -10.71 -6.80
N TYR A 320 4.42 -9.81 -6.38
CA TYR A 320 4.24 -8.50 -6.99
C TYR A 320 4.31 -7.38 -5.96
N LEU A 321 4.85 -6.25 -6.40
CA LEU A 321 4.80 -4.98 -5.69
C LEU A 321 4.04 -3.96 -6.53
N GLU A 322 3.08 -3.28 -5.94
CA GLU A 322 2.37 -2.17 -6.56
C GLU A 322 3.28 -0.95 -6.75
N ILE A 323 3.20 -0.33 -7.91
CA ILE A 323 3.75 1.00 -8.16
C ILE A 323 2.59 1.94 -8.51
N PRO A 324 2.21 2.85 -7.58
CA PRO A 324 1.20 3.85 -7.87
C PRO A 324 1.69 4.80 -8.95
N MET A 325 0.91 4.94 -10.02
CA MET A 325 1.24 5.84 -11.13
C MET A 325 0.78 7.28 -10.87
N MET A 326 0.03 7.50 -9.80
CA MET A 326 -0.25 8.85 -9.31
C MET A 326 1.02 9.46 -8.72
N LYS A 327 1.66 10.32 -9.49
CA LYS A 327 2.93 10.95 -9.10
C LYS A 327 2.68 12.08 -8.10
N LEU A 328 3.16 11.90 -6.88
CA LEU A 328 3.21 12.95 -5.85
C LEU A 328 4.53 13.72 -5.98
N ASP A 329 4.46 15.04 -5.92
CA ASP A 329 5.67 15.88 -6.04
C ASP A 329 6.70 15.59 -4.93
N ILE A 330 6.24 15.29 -3.72
CA ILE A 330 7.10 14.94 -2.57
C ILE A 330 7.88 13.64 -2.77
N THR A 331 7.38 12.70 -3.58
CA THR A 331 7.95 11.34 -3.68
C THR A 331 9.43 11.38 -4.06
N ASP A 332 9.77 12.08 -5.14
CA ASP A 332 11.16 12.14 -5.63
C ASP A 332 12.07 13.00 -4.73
N GLU A 333 11.48 13.89 -3.91
CA GLU A 333 12.25 14.81 -3.06
C GLU A 333 12.71 14.18 -1.72
N ILE A 334 12.02 13.13 -1.27
CA ILE A 334 12.35 12.46 -0.01
C ILE A 334 13.13 11.15 -0.17
N MET A 335 13.16 10.58 -1.38
CA MET A 335 13.88 9.33 -1.64
C MET A 335 15.36 9.57 -1.94
N ASP A 336 16.24 8.82 -1.31
CA ASP A 336 17.69 8.82 -1.57
C ASP A 336 18.05 8.01 -2.86
N THR A 337 17.06 7.42 -3.52
CA THR A 337 17.23 6.60 -4.73
C THR A 337 16.07 6.85 -5.70
N LYS A 338 16.23 6.37 -6.94
CA LYS A 338 15.17 6.38 -7.95
C LYS A 338 14.64 4.97 -8.18
N ILE A 339 13.35 4.87 -8.41
CA ILE A 339 12.72 3.63 -8.86
C ILE A 339 12.77 3.57 -10.39
N GLU A 340 13.50 2.59 -10.92
CA GLU A 340 13.58 2.33 -12.35
C GLU A 340 12.95 0.97 -12.66
N ILE A 341 12.02 0.96 -13.61
CA ILE A 341 11.34 -0.24 -14.07
C ILE A 341 12.08 -0.79 -15.29
N ILE A 342 12.57 -2.03 -15.20
CA ILE A 342 13.26 -2.71 -16.27
C ILE A 342 12.63 -4.10 -16.45
N ASP A 343 12.04 -4.34 -17.61
CA ASP A 343 11.38 -5.62 -17.93
C ASP A 343 10.35 -6.04 -16.84
N GLY A 344 9.49 -5.10 -16.42
CA GLY A 344 8.46 -5.32 -15.41
C GLY A 344 8.97 -5.51 -13.98
N LYS A 345 10.22 -5.15 -13.69
CA LYS A 345 10.86 -5.36 -12.39
C LYS A 345 11.53 -4.11 -11.84
N VAL A 346 11.65 -4.08 -10.53
CA VAL A 346 12.46 -3.11 -9.78
C VAL A 346 13.57 -3.84 -9.02
N LYS A 347 14.79 -3.33 -9.12
CA LYS A 347 15.94 -3.85 -8.38
C LYS A 347 15.91 -3.45 -6.91
N LYS A 348 16.57 -4.24 -6.07
CA LYS A 348 16.83 -3.86 -4.67
C LYS A 348 17.54 -2.50 -4.61
N PRO A 349 17.10 -1.59 -3.71
CA PRO A 349 17.67 -0.25 -3.61
C PRO A 349 19.04 -0.27 -2.92
N ASP A 350 19.97 0.53 -3.42
CA ASP A 350 21.28 0.75 -2.77
C ASP A 350 21.20 1.99 -1.88
N VAL A 351 20.73 1.79 -0.66
CA VAL A 351 20.45 2.87 0.31
C VAL A 351 20.83 2.42 1.73
N VAL A 352 20.90 3.37 2.66
CA VAL A 352 21.03 3.08 4.09
C VAL A 352 19.68 3.30 4.79
N GLY A 353 19.29 2.36 5.67
CA GLY A 353 17.96 2.36 6.25
C GLY A 353 16.89 2.07 5.21
N ILE A 354 15.79 2.81 5.20
CA ILE A 354 14.77 2.75 4.16
C ILE A 354 15.07 3.64 2.95
N GLY A 355 16.10 4.49 3.01
CA GLY A 355 16.47 5.40 1.92
C GLY A 355 15.55 6.61 1.80
N VAL A 356 15.10 7.16 2.94
CA VAL A 356 14.24 8.34 3.00
C VAL A 356 14.86 9.39 3.92
N ASN A 357 14.80 10.64 3.47
CA ASN A 357 15.19 11.80 4.25
C ASN A 357 14.14 12.92 4.17
N ILE A 358 13.64 13.37 5.31
CA ILE A 358 12.62 14.42 5.41
C ILE A 358 13.21 15.58 6.23
N THR A 359 13.60 16.64 5.52
CA THR A 359 14.17 17.85 6.11
C THR A 359 13.08 18.81 6.60
N GLU A 360 13.46 19.81 7.41
CA GLU A 360 12.52 20.85 7.83
C GLU A 360 11.99 21.66 6.62
N ASP A 361 12.79 21.84 5.57
CA ASP A 361 12.36 22.52 4.34
C ASP A 361 11.26 21.72 3.61
N ILE A 362 11.36 20.39 3.58
CA ILE A 362 10.32 19.49 3.06
C ILE A 362 9.04 19.62 3.88
N LYS A 363 9.14 19.61 5.20
CA LYS A 363 7.98 19.75 6.10
C LYS A 363 7.25 21.09 5.90
N GLU A 364 7.99 22.16 5.73
CA GLU A 364 7.39 23.47 5.49
C GLU A 364 6.78 23.59 4.08
N LYS A 365 7.48 23.03 3.06
CA LYS A 365 7.01 23.04 1.67
C LYS A 365 5.71 22.27 1.50
N TYR A 366 5.59 21.11 2.14
CA TYR A 366 4.45 20.20 2.04
C TYR A 366 3.56 20.21 3.30
N LYS A 367 3.56 21.33 4.03
CA LYS A 367 2.75 21.47 5.24
C LYS A 367 1.30 21.07 5.02
N LEU A 368 0.76 20.35 6.00
CA LEU A 368 -0.63 19.86 5.95
C LEU A 368 -1.62 20.98 5.69
N VAL A 369 -2.45 20.76 4.69
CA VAL A 369 -3.62 21.59 4.37
C VAL A 369 -4.86 20.86 4.89
N THR A 370 -5.41 21.34 6.01
CA THR A 370 -6.45 20.64 6.78
C THR A 370 -7.81 20.55 6.09
N ASP A 371 -8.06 21.41 5.11
CA ASP A 371 -9.33 21.39 4.35
C ASP A 371 -9.17 20.71 2.97
N SER A 372 -7.99 20.18 2.67
CA SER A 372 -7.77 19.32 1.52
C SER A 372 -8.34 17.94 1.83
N ASN A 373 -9.61 17.79 1.56
CA ASN A 373 -10.29 16.53 1.79
C ASN A 373 -10.05 15.60 0.61
N TYR A 374 -9.09 14.69 0.76
CA TYR A 374 -9.13 13.42 0.06
C TYR A 374 -10.39 12.71 0.58
N ARG A 375 -11.51 12.93 -0.07
CA ARG A 375 -12.78 12.28 0.26
C ARG A 375 -13.08 11.27 -0.83
N ILE A 376 -13.24 10.05 -0.41
CA ILE A 376 -13.82 8.98 -1.23
C ILE A 376 -15.32 9.21 -1.32
#